data_13c9a40e9d23fcd12dd1679f4daf16d1
#
_entry.id   13c9a40e9d23fcd12dd1679f4daf16d1
#
_cell.length_a   1.000
_cell.length_b   1.000
_cell.length_c   1.000
_cell.angle_alpha   90.00
_cell.angle_beta   90.00
_cell.angle_gamma   90.00
#
_symmetry.space_group_name_H-M   'P 1'
#
loop_
_entity.id
_entity.type
_entity.pdbx_description
1 polymer ?
#
loop_
_entity_poly.entity_id
_entity_poly.type
_entity_poly.pdbx_seq_one_letter_code
_entity_poly.pdbx_strand_id
1 'polypeptide(L)'
;MKVLVTGGMGYIGSHTCIQMIEAGMTPVILDNLYNSKSTVLERIEKVCGVKPTFIEADIRDKAALVEALKVHNIEAVIHFAGLKAVGESVEKPLEYYDNNVNGTLVLVDAMRETGVKSLVFSSSATVYGDPASVPITEDFPTSATNPYGRSKLMVEECLTDFQKANPDWSITLLRYFNPVGSHPTGELGEDPQGIPNNLMPFISQVAVGRREFLSVFGSDYPTKDGTGVRDYIHVMDLSDGHVAALEKVGSKAGLHIYNLGTGNGYSVLEMVKAFESACGKNVPYQLVERRPGDIAECWADPSKAMNELGWKASRTLEEMTGDTWRWQSNNPQGYPDA
;
A
#
# COMPACT_ATOMS: atom_id res chain seq x y z
N MET A 1 19.90 -4.44 -10.06
CA MET A 1 19.71 -3.30 -9.12
C MET A 1 19.39 -3.84 -7.75
N LYS A 2 20.10 -3.37 -6.72
CA LYS A 2 19.82 -3.69 -5.31
C LYS A 2 18.96 -2.58 -4.70
N VAL A 3 17.84 -2.93 -4.11
CA VAL A 3 16.84 -1.97 -3.62
C VAL A 3 16.52 -2.24 -2.15
N LEU A 4 16.64 -1.22 -1.32
CA LEU A 4 16.17 -1.30 0.06
C LEU A 4 14.65 -1.13 0.07
N VAL A 5 13.95 -2.08 0.67
CA VAL A 5 12.48 -2.08 0.79
C VAL A 5 12.14 -1.94 2.27
N THR A 6 11.84 -0.73 2.71
CA THR A 6 11.39 -0.51 4.08
C THR A 6 9.92 -0.87 4.23
N GLY A 7 9.55 -1.55 5.30
CA GLY A 7 8.21 -2.13 5.44
C GLY A 7 7.97 -3.32 4.49
N GLY A 8 9.05 -3.98 4.06
CA GLY A 8 9.00 -5.06 3.08
C GLY A 8 8.40 -6.37 3.58
N MET A 9 8.19 -6.50 4.90
CA MET A 9 7.46 -7.65 5.49
C MET A 9 5.95 -7.40 5.55
N GLY A 10 5.50 -6.17 5.28
CA GLY A 10 4.08 -5.81 5.22
C GLY A 10 3.39 -6.34 3.96
N TYR A 11 2.05 -6.15 3.89
CA TYR A 11 1.21 -6.64 2.81
C TYR A 11 1.69 -6.20 1.42
N ILE A 12 1.78 -4.90 1.14
CA ILE A 12 2.20 -4.39 -0.17
C ILE A 12 3.69 -4.65 -0.40
N GLY A 13 4.52 -4.42 0.63
CA GLY A 13 5.97 -4.59 0.53
C GLY A 13 6.41 -6.01 0.15
N SER A 14 5.80 -7.03 0.75
CA SER A 14 6.14 -8.42 0.47
C SER A 14 5.76 -8.86 -0.96
N HIS A 15 4.60 -8.44 -1.46
CA HIS A 15 4.18 -8.67 -2.84
C HIS A 15 5.09 -7.92 -3.83
N THR A 16 5.51 -6.69 -3.48
CA THR A 16 6.47 -5.93 -4.30
C THR A 16 7.85 -6.60 -4.33
N CYS A 17 8.31 -7.17 -3.22
CA CYS A 17 9.56 -7.95 -3.21
C CYS A 17 9.51 -9.14 -4.17
N ILE A 18 8.36 -9.82 -4.29
CA ILE A 18 8.18 -10.91 -5.26
C ILE A 18 8.33 -10.37 -6.68
N GLN A 19 7.57 -9.33 -7.05
CA GLN A 19 7.62 -8.75 -8.40
C GLN A 19 9.01 -8.21 -8.74
N MET A 20 9.74 -7.64 -7.77
CA MET A 20 11.12 -7.22 -7.95
C MET A 20 12.05 -8.40 -8.26
N ILE A 21 11.94 -9.52 -7.53
CA ILE A 21 12.74 -10.73 -7.78
C ILE A 21 12.45 -11.29 -9.18
N GLU A 22 11.19 -11.36 -9.58
CA GLU A 22 10.76 -11.81 -10.91
C GLU A 22 11.29 -10.87 -12.03
N ALA A 23 11.40 -9.56 -11.76
CA ALA A 23 12.02 -8.58 -12.65
C ALA A 23 13.58 -8.58 -12.61
N GLY A 24 14.20 -9.49 -11.88
CA GLY A 24 15.67 -9.60 -11.77
C GLY A 24 16.31 -8.56 -10.85
N MET A 25 15.54 -7.89 -10.00
CA MET A 25 16.03 -6.99 -8.96
C MET A 25 16.33 -7.78 -7.67
N THR A 26 17.14 -7.21 -6.79
CA THR A 26 17.49 -7.81 -5.50
C THR A 26 16.94 -6.96 -4.37
N PRO A 27 15.80 -7.31 -3.77
CA PRO A 27 15.28 -6.63 -2.60
C PRO A 27 16.13 -6.95 -1.36
N VAL A 28 16.42 -5.91 -0.58
CA VAL A 28 16.93 -5.99 0.80
C VAL A 28 15.84 -5.42 1.68
N ILE A 29 15.24 -6.24 2.53
CA ILE A 29 14.08 -5.88 3.34
C ILE A 29 14.55 -5.27 4.65
N LEU A 30 13.99 -4.13 5.04
CA LEU A 30 14.13 -3.55 6.38
C LEU A 30 12.73 -3.34 6.97
N ASP A 31 12.49 -3.95 8.13
CA ASP A 31 11.18 -3.93 8.81
C ASP A 31 11.39 -4.09 10.31
N ASN A 32 10.58 -3.45 11.14
CA ASN A 32 10.63 -3.60 12.60
C ASN A 32 9.61 -4.60 13.15
N LEU A 33 8.91 -5.31 12.27
CA LEU A 33 7.88 -6.32 12.57
C LEU A 33 6.73 -5.81 13.46
N TYR A 34 6.51 -4.49 13.51
CA TYR A 34 5.44 -3.90 14.32
C TYR A 34 4.04 -4.40 13.89
N ASN A 35 3.81 -4.54 12.58
CA ASN A 35 2.53 -5.00 12.00
C ASN A 35 2.73 -6.05 10.91
N SER A 36 3.78 -6.84 11.02
CA SER A 36 4.15 -7.92 10.12
C SER A 36 4.69 -9.12 10.92
N LYS A 37 4.90 -10.25 10.26
CA LYS A 37 5.44 -11.47 10.87
C LYS A 37 6.65 -11.96 10.09
N SER A 38 7.64 -12.54 10.79
CA SER A 38 8.85 -13.11 10.19
C SER A 38 8.55 -14.24 9.20
N THR A 39 7.44 -14.98 9.39
CA THR A 39 6.92 -16.00 8.46
C THR A 39 6.75 -15.50 7.03
N VAL A 40 6.52 -14.20 6.82
CA VAL A 40 6.39 -13.60 5.47
C VAL A 40 7.65 -13.85 4.64
N LEU A 41 8.85 -13.81 5.25
CA LEU A 41 10.11 -14.05 4.56
C LEU A 41 10.20 -15.46 3.96
N GLU A 42 9.73 -16.46 4.73
CA GLU A 42 9.68 -17.87 4.27
C GLU A 42 8.65 -18.04 3.15
N ARG A 43 7.56 -17.28 3.20
CA ARG A 43 6.54 -17.29 2.13
C ARG A 43 7.06 -16.67 0.83
N ILE A 44 7.83 -15.58 0.91
CA ILE A 44 8.52 -15.02 -0.27
C ILE A 44 9.48 -16.06 -0.86
N GLU A 45 10.32 -16.70 -0.01
CA GLU A 45 11.23 -17.76 -0.45
C GLU A 45 10.50 -18.94 -1.12
N LYS A 46 9.37 -19.36 -0.55
CA LYS A 46 8.53 -20.43 -1.10
C LYS A 46 7.97 -20.09 -2.49
N VAL A 47 7.62 -18.83 -2.73
CA VAL A 47 7.06 -18.37 -4.01
C VAL A 47 8.16 -18.19 -5.07
N CYS A 48 9.27 -17.52 -4.70
CA CYS A 48 10.30 -17.11 -5.66
C CYS A 48 11.51 -18.06 -5.72
N GLY A 49 11.63 -19.00 -4.78
CA GLY A 49 12.84 -19.85 -4.65
C GLY A 49 14.07 -19.08 -4.13
N VAL A 50 13.93 -17.83 -3.74
CA VAL A 50 14.99 -16.95 -3.25
C VAL A 50 14.55 -16.30 -1.95
N LYS A 51 15.38 -16.39 -0.92
CA LYS A 51 15.15 -15.70 0.36
C LYS A 51 15.81 -14.32 0.32
N PRO A 52 15.05 -13.23 0.39
CA PRO A 52 15.62 -11.89 0.47
C PRO A 52 16.45 -11.71 1.74
N THR A 53 17.45 -10.84 1.67
CA THR A 53 18.12 -10.35 2.89
C THR A 53 17.12 -9.58 3.74
N PHE A 54 17.07 -9.89 5.03
CA PHE A 54 16.20 -9.23 6.00
C PHE A 54 17.04 -8.55 7.09
N ILE A 55 16.68 -7.32 7.40
CA ILE A 55 17.27 -6.48 8.46
C ILE A 55 16.12 -6.05 9.36
N GLU A 56 16.13 -6.53 10.60
CA GLU A 56 15.19 -6.09 11.62
C GLU A 56 15.66 -4.76 12.20
N ALA A 57 15.03 -3.66 11.81
CA ALA A 57 15.36 -2.32 12.28
C ALA A 57 14.18 -1.35 12.09
N ASP A 58 14.18 -0.28 12.87
CA ASP A 58 13.21 0.80 12.76
C ASP A 58 13.73 1.90 11.81
N ILE A 59 12.83 2.46 10.98
CA ILE A 59 13.18 3.55 10.05
C ILE A 59 13.61 4.84 10.74
N ARG A 60 13.39 4.97 12.06
CA ARG A 60 13.86 6.08 12.88
C ARG A 60 15.30 5.89 13.38
N ASP A 61 15.87 4.69 13.19
CA ASP A 61 17.28 4.41 13.50
C ASP A 61 18.18 4.75 12.29
N LYS A 62 18.71 5.98 12.30
CA LYS A 62 19.58 6.45 11.21
C LYS A 62 20.84 5.58 11.07
N ALA A 63 21.41 5.09 12.15
CA ALA A 63 22.64 4.31 12.09
C ALA A 63 22.41 2.97 11.38
N ALA A 64 21.32 2.27 11.71
CA ALA A 64 20.91 1.05 11.04
C ALA A 64 20.62 1.27 9.56
N LEU A 65 19.95 2.38 9.20
CA LEU A 65 19.67 2.74 7.80
C LEU A 65 20.96 2.99 7.01
N VAL A 66 21.89 3.77 7.57
CA VAL A 66 23.18 4.07 6.91
C VAL A 66 24.00 2.79 6.72
N GLU A 67 24.03 1.91 7.72
CA GLU A 67 24.68 0.61 7.63
C GLU A 67 24.07 -0.25 6.53
N ALA A 68 22.73 -0.40 6.53
CA ALA A 68 22.00 -1.16 5.51
C ALA A 68 22.30 -0.65 4.08
N LEU A 69 22.25 0.66 3.86
CA LEU A 69 22.51 1.28 2.56
C LEU A 69 23.94 1.03 2.07
N LYS A 70 24.94 1.13 2.97
CA LYS A 70 26.37 0.94 2.65
C LYS A 70 26.73 -0.55 2.47
N VAL A 71 26.41 -1.41 3.45
CA VAL A 71 26.84 -2.81 3.46
C VAL A 71 26.25 -3.58 2.28
N HIS A 72 25.01 -3.29 1.92
CA HIS A 72 24.33 -3.98 0.82
C HIS A 72 24.53 -3.30 -0.54
N ASN A 73 25.24 -2.16 -0.62
CA ASN A 73 25.44 -1.39 -1.85
C ASN A 73 24.10 -1.06 -2.52
N ILE A 74 23.19 -0.44 -1.76
CA ILE A 74 21.85 -0.09 -2.23
C ILE A 74 21.90 1.02 -3.28
N GLU A 75 21.14 0.83 -4.36
CA GLU A 75 21.08 1.76 -5.50
C GLU A 75 19.79 2.60 -5.49
N ALA A 76 18.70 2.06 -4.89
CA ALA A 76 17.41 2.73 -4.78
C ALA A 76 16.68 2.28 -3.53
N VAL A 77 15.67 3.06 -3.11
CA VAL A 77 14.81 2.74 -1.97
C VAL A 77 13.35 2.76 -2.40
N ILE A 78 12.58 1.72 -1.98
CA ILE A 78 11.11 1.78 -1.95
C ILE A 78 10.69 1.87 -0.48
N HIS A 79 9.93 2.89 -0.15
CA HIS A 79 9.56 3.20 1.22
C HIS A 79 8.08 2.92 1.48
N PHE A 80 7.78 1.73 2.04
CA PHE A 80 6.45 1.33 2.50
C PHE A 80 6.24 1.52 3.99
N ALA A 81 7.31 1.51 4.79
CA ALA A 81 7.19 1.58 6.24
C ALA A 81 6.36 2.79 6.68
N GLY A 82 5.31 2.53 7.46
CA GLY A 82 4.40 3.56 7.92
C GLY A 82 3.16 2.98 8.60
N LEU A 83 2.68 3.66 9.62
CA LEU A 83 1.40 3.38 10.25
C LEU A 83 0.27 3.81 9.30
N LYS A 84 -0.76 2.97 9.12
CA LYS A 84 -1.78 3.15 8.06
C LYS A 84 -3.23 3.16 8.52
N ALA A 85 -3.51 2.91 9.79
CA ALA A 85 -4.87 2.80 10.29
C ALA A 85 -5.49 4.18 10.56
N VAL A 86 -6.48 4.57 9.73
CA VAL A 86 -7.12 5.90 9.80
C VAL A 86 -7.72 6.16 11.18
N GLY A 87 -8.49 5.22 11.73
CA GLY A 87 -9.09 5.35 13.07
C GLY A 87 -8.05 5.55 14.17
N GLU A 88 -7.03 4.69 14.21
CA GLU A 88 -5.94 4.79 15.18
C GLU A 88 -5.18 6.12 15.06
N SER A 89 -5.04 6.66 13.85
CA SER A 89 -4.35 7.93 13.65
C SER A 89 -5.04 9.11 14.35
N VAL A 90 -6.35 9.04 14.53
CA VAL A 90 -7.13 10.07 15.25
C VAL A 90 -6.88 9.96 16.76
N GLU A 91 -6.71 8.74 17.26
CA GLU A 91 -6.45 8.46 18.69
C GLU A 91 -4.99 8.70 19.07
N LYS A 92 -4.05 8.42 18.14
CA LYS A 92 -2.59 8.44 18.37
C LYS A 92 -1.85 9.28 17.32
N PRO A 93 -2.20 10.56 17.11
CA PRO A 93 -1.63 11.36 16.01
C PRO A 93 -0.11 11.57 16.14
N LEU A 94 0.45 11.68 17.34
CA LEU A 94 1.87 11.91 17.54
C LEU A 94 2.71 10.71 17.09
N GLU A 95 2.25 9.50 17.37
CA GLU A 95 2.90 8.26 16.93
C GLU A 95 2.91 8.15 15.39
N TYR A 96 1.82 8.62 14.74
CA TYR A 96 1.74 8.67 13.28
C TYR A 96 2.71 9.69 12.68
N TYR A 97 2.83 10.88 13.27
CA TYR A 97 3.80 11.88 12.80
C TYR A 97 5.24 11.46 13.09
N ASP A 98 5.52 10.88 14.25
CA ASP A 98 6.86 10.40 14.57
C ASP A 98 7.27 9.25 13.64
N ASN A 99 6.42 8.25 13.48
CA ASN A 99 6.76 7.12 12.61
C ASN A 99 6.78 7.50 11.13
N ASN A 100 5.71 8.15 10.62
CA ASN A 100 5.55 8.36 9.19
C ASN A 100 6.36 9.56 8.69
N VAL A 101 6.33 10.70 9.39
CA VAL A 101 7.02 11.91 8.95
C VAL A 101 8.48 11.89 9.39
N ASN A 102 8.74 11.82 10.70
CA ASN A 102 10.10 11.80 11.21
C ASN A 102 10.89 10.60 10.66
N GLY A 103 10.31 9.39 10.64
CA GLY A 103 10.96 8.20 10.09
C GLY A 103 11.35 8.36 8.61
N THR A 104 10.49 8.98 7.78
CA THR A 104 10.84 9.27 6.38
C THR A 104 11.96 10.30 6.28
N LEU A 105 11.97 11.35 7.10
CA LEU A 105 13.04 12.35 7.11
C LEU A 105 14.38 11.73 7.52
N VAL A 106 14.37 10.83 8.51
CA VAL A 106 15.57 10.08 8.92
C VAL A 106 16.08 9.19 7.78
N LEU A 107 15.19 8.50 7.06
CA LEU A 107 15.54 7.69 5.89
C LEU A 107 16.19 8.55 4.79
N VAL A 108 15.58 9.68 4.43
CA VAL A 108 16.11 10.58 3.40
C VAL A 108 17.47 11.14 3.80
N ASP A 109 17.67 11.45 5.08
CA ASP A 109 18.97 11.93 5.58
C ASP A 109 20.04 10.82 5.53
N ALA A 110 19.68 9.55 5.82
CA ALA A 110 20.58 8.41 5.64
C ALA A 110 20.92 8.17 4.16
N MET A 111 19.93 8.28 3.26
CA MET A 111 20.15 8.19 1.81
C MET A 111 21.10 9.31 1.32
N ARG A 112 20.92 10.54 1.81
CA ARG A 112 21.80 11.68 1.51
C ARG A 112 23.24 11.41 1.94
N GLU A 113 23.45 10.90 3.14
CA GLU A 113 24.77 10.57 3.68
C GLU A 113 25.48 9.48 2.87
N THR A 114 24.72 8.55 2.32
CA THR A 114 25.26 7.39 1.58
C THR A 114 25.29 7.61 0.07
N GLY A 115 24.73 8.71 -0.43
CA GLY A 115 24.69 9.04 -1.85
C GLY A 115 23.65 8.27 -2.67
N VAL A 116 22.71 7.58 -2.03
CA VAL A 116 21.56 6.92 -2.70
C VAL A 116 20.52 7.98 -3.04
N LYS A 117 20.20 8.17 -4.32
CA LYS A 117 19.41 9.30 -4.81
C LYS A 117 18.07 8.91 -5.46
N SER A 118 17.72 7.65 -5.46
CA SER A 118 16.47 7.13 -6.04
C SER A 118 15.51 6.67 -4.92
N LEU A 119 14.38 7.34 -4.80
CA LEU A 119 13.34 7.05 -3.79
C LEU A 119 11.98 6.88 -4.45
N VAL A 120 11.33 5.76 -4.21
CA VAL A 120 9.89 5.55 -4.49
C VAL A 120 9.14 5.55 -3.16
N PHE A 121 8.27 6.51 -2.97
CA PHE A 121 7.49 6.68 -1.75
C PHE A 121 6.05 6.17 -1.92
N SER A 122 5.64 5.34 -0.98
CA SER A 122 4.28 4.87 -0.79
C SER A 122 3.39 6.00 -0.26
N SER A 123 2.78 6.77 -1.17
CA SER A 123 1.75 7.73 -0.82
C SER A 123 0.35 7.11 -0.87
N SER A 124 -0.69 7.90 -0.79
CA SER A 124 -2.07 7.43 -0.68
C SER A 124 -3.03 8.42 -1.33
N ALA A 125 -4.12 7.92 -1.91
CA ALA A 125 -5.24 8.76 -2.38
C ALA A 125 -5.87 9.59 -1.25
N THR A 126 -5.62 9.27 0.02
CA THR A 126 -6.08 10.07 1.17
C THR A 126 -5.51 11.49 1.20
N VAL A 127 -4.43 11.76 0.44
CA VAL A 127 -3.88 13.12 0.28
C VAL A 127 -4.80 14.06 -0.51
N TYR A 128 -5.76 13.53 -1.27
CA TYR A 128 -6.76 14.33 -1.98
C TYR A 128 -7.93 14.80 -1.10
N GLY A 129 -8.09 14.19 0.10
CA GLY A 129 -9.18 14.51 1.01
C GLY A 129 -10.54 14.17 0.43
N ASP A 130 -11.43 15.18 0.36
CA ASP A 130 -12.75 15.09 -0.27
C ASP A 130 -12.67 15.75 -1.65
N PRO A 131 -12.50 14.99 -2.73
CA PRO A 131 -12.29 15.54 -4.06
C PRO A 131 -13.60 16.13 -4.61
N ALA A 132 -13.49 17.25 -5.34
CA ALA A 132 -14.64 17.92 -5.93
C ALA A 132 -15.33 17.11 -7.05
N SER A 133 -14.63 16.16 -7.65
CA SER A 133 -15.12 15.27 -8.70
C SER A 133 -14.26 14.00 -8.82
N VAL A 134 -14.74 13.04 -9.59
CA VAL A 134 -14.02 11.83 -9.99
C VAL A 134 -14.16 11.65 -11.51
N PRO A 135 -13.19 11.03 -12.21
CA PRO A 135 -11.93 10.45 -11.71
C PRO A 135 -10.92 11.50 -11.25
N ILE A 136 -10.05 11.12 -10.30
CA ILE A 136 -9.05 11.99 -9.69
C ILE A 136 -7.75 11.92 -10.50
N THR A 137 -7.25 13.06 -10.97
CA THR A 137 -5.93 13.20 -11.60
C THR A 137 -4.89 13.72 -10.60
N GLU A 138 -3.58 13.63 -10.93
CA GLU A 138 -2.49 14.00 -10.02
C GLU A 138 -2.39 15.51 -9.74
N ASP A 139 -3.01 16.34 -10.56
CA ASP A 139 -3.06 17.80 -10.41
C ASP A 139 -4.23 18.30 -9.53
N PHE A 140 -5.09 17.39 -9.03
CA PHE A 140 -6.14 17.77 -8.08
C PHE A 140 -5.52 18.37 -6.81
N PRO A 141 -6.21 19.37 -6.19
CA PRO A 141 -5.78 19.93 -4.92
C PRO A 141 -5.64 18.84 -3.85
N THR A 142 -4.59 18.96 -3.05
CA THR A 142 -4.35 18.04 -1.94
C THR A 142 -4.82 18.67 -0.63
N SER A 143 -5.56 17.89 0.16
CA SER A 143 -5.96 18.21 1.53
C SER A 143 -6.21 16.91 2.30
N ALA A 144 -5.91 16.91 3.59
CA ALA A 144 -6.09 15.70 4.38
C ALA A 144 -7.22 15.86 5.40
N THR A 145 -8.09 14.86 5.50
CA THR A 145 -9.22 14.84 6.43
C THR A 145 -8.92 14.15 7.76
N ASN A 146 -7.79 13.45 7.86
CA ASN A 146 -7.39 12.71 9.07
C ASN A 146 -5.85 12.72 9.24
N PRO A 147 -5.32 12.40 10.45
CA PRO A 147 -3.88 12.44 10.72
C PRO A 147 -3.04 11.49 9.87
N TYR A 148 -3.56 10.31 9.49
CA TYR A 148 -2.86 9.43 8.57
C TYR A 148 -2.66 10.09 7.20
N GLY A 149 -3.74 10.55 6.57
CA GLY A 149 -3.67 11.27 5.29
C GLY A 149 -2.78 12.51 5.38
N ARG A 150 -2.86 13.24 6.50
CA ARG A 150 -2.01 14.40 6.77
C ARG A 150 -0.53 14.02 6.87
N SER A 151 -0.19 12.92 7.53
CA SER A 151 1.20 12.45 7.59
C SER A 151 1.75 12.12 6.20
N LYS A 152 0.95 11.50 5.32
CA LYS A 152 1.34 11.24 3.93
C LYS A 152 1.53 12.52 3.13
N LEU A 153 0.60 13.48 3.27
CA LEU A 153 0.70 14.79 2.60
C LEU A 153 1.92 15.58 3.07
N MET A 154 2.19 15.64 4.38
CA MET A 154 3.38 16.30 4.92
C MET A 154 4.67 15.69 4.36
N VAL A 155 4.73 14.36 4.22
CA VAL A 155 5.88 13.69 3.58
C VAL A 155 6.01 14.08 2.11
N GLU A 156 4.92 14.12 1.34
CA GLU A 156 4.96 14.58 -0.06
C GLU A 156 5.50 16.01 -0.18
N GLU A 157 5.06 16.92 0.70
CA GLU A 157 5.54 18.30 0.74
C GLU A 157 7.02 18.37 1.09
N CYS A 158 7.47 17.66 2.14
CA CYS A 158 8.87 17.59 2.52
C CYS A 158 9.76 17.02 1.40
N LEU A 159 9.34 15.94 0.76
CA LEU A 159 10.06 15.32 -0.36
C LEU A 159 10.11 16.24 -1.59
N THR A 160 9.04 16.99 -1.84
CA THR A 160 8.98 17.99 -2.90
C THR A 160 9.99 19.11 -2.67
N ASP A 161 10.06 19.66 -1.47
CA ASP A 161 11.02 20.72 -1.14
C ASP A 161 12.45 20.19 -1.12
N PHE A 162 12.65 18.95 -0.63
CA PHE A 162 13.94 18.30 -0.65
C PHE A 162 14.44 18.08 -2.09
N GLN A 163 13.58 17.63 -3.01
CA GLN A 163 13.95 17.41 -4.41
C GLN A 163 14.31 18.72 -5.12
N LYS A 164 13.59 19.82 -4.86
CA LYS A 164 13.93 21.15 -5.39
C LYS A 164 15.32 21.62 -4.94
N ALA A 165 15.68 21.34 -3.69
CA ALA A 165 16.99 21.67 -3.13
C ALA A 165 18.10 20.71 -3.60
N ASN A 166 17.75 19.51 -4.07
CA ASN A 166 18.64 18.46 -4.53
C ASN A 166 18.20 17.97 -5.92
N PRO A 167 18.38 18.77 -6.98
CA PRO A 167 17.76 18.54 -8.29
C PRO A 167 18.28 17.29 -9.03
N ASP A 168 19.33 16.66 -8.55
CA ASP A 168 19.90 15.41 -9.05
C ASP A 168 19.29 14.14 -8.45
N TRP A 169 18.30 14.29 -7.55
CA TRP A 169 17.54 13.18 -7.01
C TRP A 169 16.35 12.82 -7.88
N SER A 170 16.06 11.51 -7.95
CA SER A 170 14.81 10.98 -8.46
C SER A 170 13.90 10.63 -7.30
N ILE A 171 12.78 11.32 -7.15
CA ILE A 171 11.76 11.05 -6.13
C ILE A 171 10.45 10.75 -6.83
N THR A 172 9.88 9.58 -6.56
CA THR A 172 8.60 9.16 -7.10
C THR A 172 7.58 9.02 -5.98
N LEU A 173 6.46 9.70 -6.10
CA LEU A 173 5.31 9.63 -5.19
C LEU A 173 4.22 8.79 -5.85
N LEU A 174 3.93 7.61 -5.30
CA LEU A 174 2.89 6.73 -5.80
C LEU A 174 1.66 6.85 -4.90
N ARG A 175 0.60 7.48 -5.39
CA ARG A 175 -0.67 7.67 -4.67
C ARG A 175 -1.58 6.47 -4.93
N TYR A 176 -1.64 5.56 -3.95
CA TYR A 176 -2.44 4.35 -4.06
C TYR A 176 -3.91 4.61 -3.78
N PHE A 177 -4.77 3.91 -4.52
CA PHE A 177 -6.15 3.73 -4.13
C PHE A 177 -6.27 2.52 -3.20
N ASN A 178 -7.28 1.67 -3.28
CA ASN A 178 -7.52 0.65 -2.28
C ASN A 178 -6.92 -0.71 -2.68
N PRO A 179 -5.73 -1.10 -2.19
CA PRO A 179 -5.15 -2.40 -2.52
C PRO A 179 -5.96 -3.54 -1.92
N VAL A 180 -6.24 -4.55 -2.73
CA VAL A 180 -6.95 -5.78 -2.39
C VAL A 180 -6.31 -6.97 -3.11
N GLY A 181 -6.79 -8.17 -2.87
CA GLY A 181 -6.22 -9.35 -3.49
C GLY A 181 -5.08 -9.95 -2.66
N SER A 182 -4.50 -10.99 -3.19
CA SER A 182 -3.40 -11.74 -2.59
C SER A 182 -2.56 -12.35 -3.69
N HIS A 183 -1.41 -12.92 -3.35
CA HIS A 183 -0.63 -13.63 -4.35
C HIS A 183 -1.43 -14.83 -4.91
N PRO A 184 -1.44 -15.06 -6.24
CA PRO A 184 -2.23 -16.13 -6.87
C PRO A 184 -1.98 -17.55 -6.34
N THR A 185 -0.81 -17.80 -5.75
CA THR A 185 -0.52 -19.08 -5.09
C THR A 185 -1.26 -19.31 -3.78
N GLY A 186 -1.82 -18.23 -3.15
CA GLY A 186 -2.38 -18.27 -1.82
C GLY A 186 -1.35 -18.37 -0.68
N GLU A 187 -0.07 -18.12 -0.95
CA GLU A 187 1.00 -18.14 0.06
C GLU A 187 1.16 -16.80 0.77
N LEU A 188 0.90 -15.69 0.08
CA LEU A 188 0.94 -14.34 0.66
C LEU A 188 -0.39 -13.63 0.50
N GLY A 189 -0.78 -12.86 1.53
CA GLY A 189 -1.97 -12.05 1.55
C GLY A 189 -1.96 -11.02 2.67
N GLU A 190 -3.07 -10.31 2.86
CA GLU A 190 -3.21 -9.33 3.93
C GLU A 190 -3.62 -10.01 5.25
N ASP A 191 -2.75 -9.91 6.26
CA ASP A 191 -3.00 -10.42 7.63
C ASP A 191 -2.87 -9.29 8.66
N PRO A 192 -3.89 -8.42 8.76
CA PRO A 192 -3.86 -7.32 9.71
C PRO A 192 -3.94 -7.84 11.14
N GLN A 193 -3.11 -7.26 12.03
CA GLN A 193 -3.20 -7.53 13.45
C GLN A 193 -4.48 -6.90 14.03
N GLY A 194 -5.22 -7.65 14.84
CA GLY A 194 -6.45 -7.19 15.49
C GLY A 194 -7.64 -7.09 14.54
N ILE A 195 -8.41 -5.98 14.66
CA ILE A 195 -9.59 -5.74 13.81
C ILE A 195 -9.15 -5.12 12.49
N PRO A 196 -9.51 -5.72 11.33
CA PRO A 196 -9.17 -5.12 10.04
C PRO A 196 -9.75 -3.72 9.87
N ASN A 197 -8.93 -2.79 9.40
CA ASN A 197 -9.38 -1.44 9.05
C ASN A 197 -9.87 -1.35 7.58
N ASN A 198 -9.40 -2.27 6.71
CA ASN A 198 -9.77 -2.32 5.31
C ASN A 198 -10.94 -3.28 5.07
N LEU A 199 -11.73 -2.99 4.04
CA LEU A 199 -12.94 -3.74 3.69
C LEU A 199 -12.65 -5.21 3.37
N MET A 200 -11.70 -5.49 2.48
CA MET A 200 -11.47 -6.84 1.95
C MET A 200 -11.04 -7.85 3.02
N PRO A 201 -10.05 -7.58 3.91
CA PRO A 201 -9.71 -8.51 4.97
C PRO A 201 -10.85 -8.67 5.99
N PHE A 202 -11.72 -7.67 6.17
CA PHE A 202 -12.90 -7.83 7.01
C PHE A 202 -13.92 -8.80 6.39
N ILE A 203 -14.24 -8.62 5.09
CA ILE A 203 -15.11 -9.53 4.33
C ILE A 203 -14.58 -10.97 4.39
N SER A 204 -13.28 -11.16 4.13
CA SER A 204 -12.66 -12.48 4.11
C SER A 204 -12.69 -13.16 5.49
N GLN A 205 -12.49 -12.40 6.58
CA GLN A 205 -12.62 -12.91 7.95
C GLN A 205 -14.05 -13.29 8.30
N VAL A 206 -15.08 -12.60 7.78
CA VAL A 206 -16.49 -13.02 7.92
C VAL A 206 -16.72 -14.33 7.16
N ALA A 207 -16.26 -14.44 5.92
CA ALA A 207 -16.45 -15.62 5.07
C ALA A 207 -15.80 -16.89 5.63
N VAL A 208 -14.66 -16.78 6.36
CA VAL A 208 -14.06 -17.94 7.04
C VAL A 208 -14.61 -18.19 8.45
N GLY A 209 -15.53 -17.34 8.95
CA GLY A 209 -16.17 -17.51 10.24
C GLY A 209 -15.40 -16.96 11.44
N ARG A 210 -14.39 -16.13 11.22
CA ARG A 210 -13.69 -15.40 12.32
C ARG A 210 -14.52 -14.27 12.89
N ARG A 211 -15.47 -13.74 12.08
CA ARG A 211 -16.37 -12.65 12.45
C ARG A 211 -17.80 -13.01 12.08
N GLU A 212 -18.75 -12.50 12.83
CA GLU A 212 -20.16 -12.82 12.66
C GLU A 212 -20.76 -12.10 11.43
N PHE A 213 -20.45 -10.81 11.26
CA PHE A 213 -20.97 -9.99 10.17
C PHE A 213 -20.02 -8.84 9.83
N LEU A 214 -20.22 -8.24 8.65
CA LEU A 214 -19.57 -7.03 8.20
C LEU A 214 -20.43 -5.80 8.57
N SER A 215 -19.85 -4.76 9.15
CA SER A 215 -20.48 -3.44 9.25
C SER A 215 -20.24 -2.64 7.98
N VAL A 216 -21.32 -2.29 7.27
CA VAL A 216 -21.30 -1.42 6.08
C VAL A 216 -21.67 -0.01 6.54
N PHE A 217 -20.67 0.89 6.48
CA PHE A 217 -20.80 2.25 7.00
C PHE A 217 -21.39 3.21 5.97
N GLY A 218 -22.62 3.68 6.26
CA GLY A 218 -23.40 4.54 5.37
C GLY A 218 -24.16 3.75 4.30
N SER A 219 -25.43 4.12 4.13
CA SER A 219 -26.34 3.55 3.12
C SER A 219 -27.15 4.65 2.41
N ASP A 220 -26.71 5.89 2.57
CA ASP A 220 -27.40 7.10 2.11
C ASP A 220 -26.49 8.05 1.33
N TYR A 221 -25.36 7.54 0.82
CA TYR A 221 -24.50 8.27 -0.11
C TYR A 221 -25.20 8.46 -1.47
N PRO A 222 -24.90 9.54 -2.23
CA PRO A 222 -25.42 9.75 -3.56
C PRO A 222 -24.73 8.85 -4.59
N THR A 223 -24.71 7.55 -4.34
CA THR A 223 -24.10 6.49 -5.15
C THR A 223 -25.16 5.49 -5.59
N LYS A 224 -24.80 4.56 -6.49
CA LYS A 224 -25.71 3.61 -7.12
C LYS A 224 -26.54 2.78 -6.14
N ASP A 225 -25.95 2.37 -4.99
CA ASP A 225 -26.59 1.54 -3.98
C ASP A 225 -26.59 2.19 -2.57
N GLY A 226 -26.20 3.45 -2.49
CA GLY A 226 -26.14 4.22 -1.27
C GLY A 226 -24.88 3.98 -0.44
N THR A 227 -24.00 3.03 -0.83
CA THR A 227 -22.74 2.76 -0.10
C THR A 227 -21.55 3.46 -0.75
N GLY A 228 -20.45 3.62 -0.01
CA GLY A 228 -19.26 4.30 -0.52
C GLY A 228 -18.62 3.57 -1.69
N VAL A 229 -18.12 4.34 -2.67
CA VAL A 229 -17.46 3.82 -3.89
C VAL A 229 -15.97 4.07 -3.81
N ARG A 230 -15.16 3.05 -4.08
CA ARG A 230 -13.69 3.14 -4.08
C ARG A 230 -13.10 2.43 -5.30
N ASP A 231 -11.93 2.89 -5.72
CA ASP A 231 -11.10 2.20 -6.70
C ASP A 231 -10.32 1.10 -5.97
N TYR A 232 -10.67 -0.15 -6.24
CA TYR A 232 -9.94 -1.29 -5.70
C TYR A 232 -8.94 -1.78 -6.75
N ILE A 233 -7.68 -1.89 -6.35
CA ILE A 233 -6.59 -2.35 -7.20
C ILE A 233 -5.99 -3.64 -6.65
N HIS A 234 -5.74 -4.61 -7.53
CA HIS A 234 -5.07 -5.84 -7.11
C HIS A 234 -3.65 -5.54 -6.61
N VAL A 235 -3.26 -6.11 -5.46
CA VAL A 235 -1.95 -5.88 -4.85
C VAL A 235 -0.78 -6.22 -5.79
N MET A 236 -0.94 -7.22 -6.66
CA MET A 236 0.07 -7.56 -7.67
C MET A 236 0.20 -6.47 -8.74
N ASP A 237 -0.93 -5.88 -9.23
CA ASP A 237 -0.86 -4.74 -10.15
C ASP A 237 -0.21 -3.53 -9.48
N LEU A 238 -0.51 -3.28 -8.21
CA LEU A 238 0.12 -2.23 -7.45
C LEU A 238 1.64 -2.47 -7.32
N SER A 239 2.05 -3.71 -7.05
CA SER A 239 3.46 -4.11 -6.98
C SER A 239 4.17 -3.93 -8.32
N ASP A 240 3.53 -4.32 -9.43
CA ASP A 240 4.01 -4.08 -10.79
C ASP A 240 4.23 -2.57 -11.06
N GLY A 241 3.35 -1.72 -10.51
CA GLY A 241 3.48 -0.26 -10.59
C GLY A 241 4.74 0.28 -9.91
N HIS A 242 5.18 -0.32 -8.80
CA HIS A 242 6.44 0.05 -8.13
C HIS A 242 7.66 -0.35 -8.96
N VAL A 243 7.64 -1.56 -9.51
CA VAL A 243 8.71 -2.04 -10.41
C VAL A 243 8.80 -1.14 -11.63
N ALA A 244 7.67 -0.85 -12.28
CA ALA A 244 7.62 0.05 -13.43
C ALA A 244 8.15 1.47 -13.10
N ALA A 245 7.83 2.01 -11.92
CA ALA A 245 8.33 3.31 -11.48
C ALA A 245 9.87 3.29 -11.33
N LEU A 246 10.44 2.27 -10.70
CA LEU A 246 11.89 2.14 -10.59
C LEU A 246 12.56 2.04 -11.98
N GLU A 247 12.02 1.21 -12.88
CA GLU A 247 12.60 1.00 -14.20
C GLU A 247 12.52 2.22 -15.11
N LYS A 248 11.40 2.95 -15.07
CA LYS A 248 11.13 4.04 -16.02
C LYS A 248 11.66 5.40 -15.55
N VAL A 249 11.54 5.69 -14.27
CA VAL A 249 11.90 7.00 -13.72
C VAL A 249 12.89 6.97 -12.56
N GLY A 250 13.21 5.80 -12.00
CA GLY A 250 14.11 5.68 -10.84
C GLY A 250 15.52 6.26 -11.05
N SER A 251 15.99 6.35 -12.30
CA SER A 251 17.25 7.02 -12.65
C SER A 251 17.07 8.42 -13.26
N LYS A 252 15.83 8.92 -13.38
CA LYS A 252 15.52 10.23 -13.95
C LYS A 252 15.38 11.24 -12.83
N ALA A 253 16.34 12.15 -12.71
CA ALA A 253 16.27 13.25 -11.75
C ALA A 253 14.97 14.05 -11.91
N GLY A 254 14.33 14.35 -10.80
CA GLY A 254 13.04 15.06 -10.76
C GLY A 254 12.07 14.49 -9.74
N LEU A 255 10.94 15.18 -9.61
CA LEU A 255 9.79 14.73 -8.84
C LEU A 255 8.74 14.13 -9.79
N HIS A 256 8.40 12.87 -9.56
CA HIS A 256 7.44 12.11 -10.35
C HIS A 256 6.25 11.72 -9.48
N ILE A 257 5.04 12.05 -9.89
CA ILE A 257 3.80 11.76 -9.13
C ILE A 257 2.87 10.96 -10.01
N TYR A 258 2.38 9.82 -9.51
CA TYR A 258 1.47 8.93 -10.23
C TYR A 258 0.35 8.39 -9.34
N ASN A 259 -0.87 8.39 -9.86
CA ASN A 259 -1.98 7.64 -9.30
C ASN A 259 -1.89 6.18 -9.72
N LEU A 260 -1.95 5.27 -8.75
CA LEU A 260 -2.02 3.84 -8.99
C LEU A 260 -3.41 3.33 -8.58
N GLY A 261 -4.28 3.23 -9.57
CA GLY A 261 -5.64 2.74 -9.48
C GLY A 261 -6.06 2.06 -10.78
N THR A 262 -7.27 1.54 -10.83
CA THR A 262 -7.83 0.87 -12.02
C THR A 262 -8.59 1.81 -12.93
N GLY A 263 -9.01 2.96 -12.41
CA GLY A 263 -9.94 3.87 -13.07
C GLY A 263 -11.41 3.43 -12.97
N ASN A 264 -11.72 2.45 -12.12
CA ASN A 264 -13.05 1.94 -11.89
C ASN A 264 -13.41 2.02 -10.41
N GLY A 265 -14.59 2.55 -10.11
CA GLY A 265 -15.14 2.57 -8.76
C GLY A 265 -16.09 1.39 -8.52
N TYR A 266 -15.92 0.69 -7.39
CA TYR A 266 -16.84 -0.32 -6.92
C TYR A 266 -17.41 0.06 -5.56
N SER A 267 -18.72 -0.15 -5.37
CA SER A 267 -19.37 0.08 -4.08
C SER A 267 -19.02 -1.01 -3.07
N VAL A 268 -19.27 -0.75 -1.79
CA VAL A 268 -19.09 -1.76 -0.75
C VAL A 268 -19.95 -2.99 -1.01
N LEU A 269 -21.21 -2.84 -1.43
CA LEU A 269 -22.11 -3.97 -1.71
C LEU A 269 -21.71 -4.72 -2.99
N GLU A 270 -21.17 -4.05 -4.00
CA GLU A 270 -20.59 -4.72 -5.17
C GLU A 270 -19.39 -5.61 -4.77
N MET A 271 -18.53 -5.13 -3.86
CA MET A 271 -17.40 -5.91 -3.33
C MET A 271 -17.87 -7.12 -2.52
N VAL A 272 -18.88 -6.96 -1.68
CA VAL A 272 -19.49 -8.09 -0.91
C VAL A 272 -20.01 -9.14 -1.88
N LYS A 273 -20.81 -8.73 -2.87
CA LYS A 273 -21.39 -9.66 -3.87
C LYS A 273 -20.33 -10.39 -4.70
N ALA A 274 -19.30 -9.67 -5.12
CA ALA A 274 -18.19 -10.29 -5.85
C ALA A 274 -17.45 -11.33 -4.99
N PHE A 275 -17.26 -11.03 -3.71
CA PHE A 275 -16.60 -11.95 -2.78
C PHE A 275 -17.47 -13.18 -2.48
N GLU A 276 -18.79 -13.02 -2.31
CA GLU A 276 -19.74 -14.14 -2.18
C GLU A 276 -19.68 -15.09 -3.38
N SER A 277 -19.57 -14.52 -4.59
CA SER A 277 -19.39 -15.32 -5.82
C SER A 277 -18.08 -16.08 -5.82
N ALA A 278 -16.98 -15.48 -5.34
CA ALA A 278 -15.67 -16.11 -5.29
C ALA A 278 -15.55 -17.20 -4.22
N CYS A 279 -16.18 -16.99 -3.04
CA CYS A 279 -16.09 -17.96 -1.93
C CYS A 279 -17.21 -19.00 -1.90
N GLY A 280 -18.28 -18.80 -2.66
CA GLY A 280 -19.48 -19.66 -2.66
C GLY A 280 -20.26 -19.64 -1.34
N LYS A 281 -20.08 -18.59 -0.52
CA LYS A 281 -20.73 -18.45 0.78
C LYS A 281 -21.40 -17.08 0.88
N ASN A 282 -22.46 -17.01 1.71
CA ASN A 282 -23.05 -15.74 2.09
C ASN A 282 -22.13 -14.99 3.08
N VAL A 283 -21.97 -13.68 2.88
CA VAL A 283 -21.25 -12.77 3.77
C VAL A 283 -22.29 -11.89 4.48
N PRO A 284 -22.72 -12.24 5.69
CA PRO A 284 -23.70 -11.43 6.41
C PRO A 284 -23.15 -10.04 6.70
N TYR A 285 -23.98 -9.02 6.52
CA TYR A 285 -23.62 -7.64 6.82
C TYR A 285 -24.77 -6.87 7.47
N GLN A 286 -24.42 -5.77 8.13
CA GLN A 286 -25.34 -4.82 8.72
C GLN A 286 -25.02 -3.41 8.22
N LEU A 287 -26.05 -2.69 7.79
CA LEU A 287 -25.94 -1.27 7.46
C LEU A 287 -25.91 -0.47 8.76
N VAL A 288 -24.87 0.37 8.91
CA VAL A 288 -24.67 1.22 10.08
C VAL A 288 -24.45 2.67 9.65
N GLU A 289 -24.44 3.61 10.59
CA GLU A 289 -24.21 5.02 10.31
C GLU A 289 -22.85 5.28 9.63
N ARG A 290 -22.72 6.39 8.90
CA ARG A 290 -21.47 6.81 8.27
C ARG A 290 -20.37 6.99 9.29
N ARG A 291 -19.15 6.61 8.94
CA ARG A 291 -17.98 6.97 9.74
C ARG A 291 -17.63 8.45 9.48
N PRO A 292 -17.22 9.20 10.51
CA PRO A 292 -16.69 10.55 10.32
C PRO A 292 -15.51 10.56 9.33
N GLY A 293 -15.58 11.46 8.35
CA GLY A 293 -14.52 11.63 7.34
C GLY A 293 -14.58 10.67 6.14
N ASP A 294 -15.57 9.76 6.06
CA ASP A 294 -15.80 8.96 4.86
C ASP A 294 -16.46 9.83 3.76
N ILE A 295 -15.98 9.68 2.53
CA ILE A 295 -16.48 10.37 1.33
C ILE A 295 -17.28 9.41 0.45
N ALA A 296 -18.17 9.96 -0.39
CA ALA A 296 -19.05 9.15 -1.24
C ALA A 296 -18.26 8.33 -2.27
N GLU A 297 -17.39 8.98 -3.03
CA GLU A 297 -16.66 8.35 -4.14
C GLU A 297 -15.19 8.77 -4.16
N CYS A 298 -14.31 7.81 -4.47
CA CYS A 298 -12.87 8.04 -4.64
C CYS A 298 -12.30 7.00 -5.61
N TRP A 299 -11.99 7.43 -6.85
CA TRP A 299 -11.38 6.57 -7.86
C TRP A 299 -10.49 7.38 -8.82
N ALA A 300 -9.45 6.70 -9.36
CA ALA A 300 -8.35 7.31 -10.08
C ALA A 300 -8.65 7.60 -11.54
N ASP A 301 -7.93 8.57 -12.10
CA ASP A 301 -7.51 8.54 -13.49
C ASP A 301 -6.06 8.00 -13.55
N PRO A 302 -5.82 6.78 -14.06
CA PRO A 302 -4.49 6.20 -14.14
C PRO A 302 -3.72 6.56 -15.41
N SER A 303 -4.26 7.44 -16.26
CA SER A 303 -3.74 7.73 -17.61
C SER A 303 -2.28 8.17 -17.62
N LYS A 304 -1.85 8.93 -16.61
CA LYS A 304 -0.46 9.38 -16.51
C LYS A 304 0.50 8.21 -16.28
N ALA A 305 0.18 7.30 -15.35
CA ALA A 305 0.98 6.10 -15.11
C ALA A 305 1.01 5.19 -16.35
N MET A 306 -0.12 5.05 -17.05
CA MET A 306 -0.17 4.29 -18.31
C MET A 306 0.75 4.87 -19.38
N ASN A 307 0.74 6.18 -19.57
CA ASN A 307 1.50 6.84 -20.64
C ASN A 307 3.00 6.94 -20.34
N GLU A 308 3.39 7.24 -19.10
CA GLU A 308 4.76 7.54 -18.72
C GLU A 308 5.53 6.33 -18.19
N LEU A 309 4.84 5.43 -17.45
CA LEU A 309 5.45 4.20 -16.92
C LEU A 309 5.20 2.97 -17.82
N GLY A 310 4.25 3.04 -18.75
CA GLY A 310 3.79 1.88 -19.52
C GLY A 310 3.06 0.87 -18.65
N TRP A 311 2.57 1.29 -17.49
CA TRP A 311 1.90 0.44 -16.51
C TRP A 311 0.38 0.61 -16.56
N LYS A 312 -0.32 -0.50 -16.40
CA LYS A 312 -1.78 -0.52 -16.30
C LYS A 312 -2.22 -1.64 -15.36
N ALA A 313 -3.15 -1.34 -14.46
CA ALA A 313 -3.84 -2.39 -13.70
C ALA A 313 -4.64 -3.27 -14.66
N SER A 314 -4.45 -4.57 -14.59
CA SER A 314 -5.01 -5.54 -15.54
C SER A 314 -5.86 -6.62 -14.90
N ARG A 315 -5.70 -6.85 -13.59
CA ARG A 315 -6.42 -7.90 -12.86
C ARG A 315 -7.85 -7.47 -12.56
N THR A 316 -8.77 -8.41 -12.78
CA THR A 316 -10.22 -8.20 -12.65
C THR A 316 -10.69 -8.24 -11.19
N LEU A 317 -11.93 -7.83 -10.96
CA LEU A 317 -12.57 -7.94 -9.65
C LEU A 317 -12.69 -9.40 -9.19
N GLU A 318 -12.91 -10.34 -10.12
CA GLU A 318 -12.95 -11.78 -9.86
C GLU A 318 -11.59 -12.30 -9.38
N GLU A 319 -10.49 -11.85 -9.99
CA GLU A 319 -9.14 -12.19 -9.54
C GLU A 319 -8.85 -11.59 -8.16
N MET A 320 -9.20 -10.32 -7.93
CA MET A 320 -9.06 -9.66 -6.62
C MET A 320 -9.73 -10.45 -5.50
N THR A 321 -10.99 -10.85 -5.71
CA THR A 321 -11.76 -11.57 -4.71
C THR A 321 -11.37 -13.04 -4.60
N GLY A 322 -11.09 -13.70 -5.74
CA GLY A 322 -10.68 -15.09 -5.82
C GLY A 322 -9.33 -15.35 -5.15
N ASP A 323 -8.35 -14.49 -5.40
CA ASP A 323 -7.02 -14.63 -4.80
C ASP A 323 -7.04 -14.30 -3.30
N THR A 324 -7.84 -13.30 -2.88
CA THR A 324 -8.09 -13.05 -1.44
C THR A 324 -8.71 -14.28 -0.77
N TRP A 325 -9.72 -14.89 -1.40
CA TRP A 325 -10.36 -16.08 -0.84
C TRP A 325 -9.41 -17.27 -0.76
N ARG A 326 -8.61 -17.49 -1.79
CA ARG A 326 -7.57 -18.55 -1.80
C ARG A 326 -6.61 -18.38 -0.64
N TRP A 327 -6.08 -17.17 -0.43
CA TRP A 327 -5.24 -16.86 0.72
C TRP A 327 -5.96 -17.12 2.05
N GLN A 328 -7.12 -16.53 2.25
CA GLN A 328 -7.83 -16.58 3.53
C GLN A 328 -8.30 -18.01 3.86
N SER A 329 -8.73 -18.79 2.86
CA SER A 329 -9.15 -20.17 3.07
C SER A 329 -7.99 -21.10 3.43
N ASN A 330 -6.81 -20.87 2.86
CA ASN A 330 -5.58 -21.58 3.19
C ASN A 330 -4.98 -21.14 4.54
N ASN A 331 -5.27 -19.93 4.97
CA ASN A 331 -4.77 -19.32 6.21
C ASN A 331 -5.93 -18.76 7.04
N PRO A 332 -6.84 -19.62 7.59
CA PRO A 332 -8.05 -19.14 8.26
C PRO A 332 -7.76 -18.23 9.46
N GLN A 333 -6.64 -18.40 10.13
CA GLN A 333 -6.19 -17.62 11.28
C GLN A 333 -5.09 -16.58 10.94
N GLY A 334 -4.81 -16.36 9.63
CA GLY A 334 -3.69 -15.56 9.17
C GLY A 334 -2.39 -16.35 9.10
N TYR A 335 -1.25 -15.65 9.02
CA TYR A 335 0.05 -16.31 9.08
C TYR A 335 0.24 -17.02 10.42
N PRO A 336 0.83 -18.22 10.45
CA PRO A 336 1.21 -18.84 11.71
C PRO A 336 2.17 -17.93 12.48
N ASP A 337 2.09 -17.98 13.79
CA ASP A 337 3.11 -17.35 14.63
C ASP A 337 4.44 -18.07 14.44
N ALA A 338 5.52 -17.31 14.43
CA ALA A 338 6.88 -17.83 14.21
C ALA A 338 7.37 -18.63 15.40
#